data_9a65634df43e9a3754485e3620dae89a
#
_entry.id   9a65634df43e9a3754485e3620dae89a
#
_cell.length_a   1.000
_cell.length_b   1.000
_cell.length_c   1.000
_cell.angle_alpha   90.00
_cell.angle_beta   90.00
_cell.angle_gamma   90.00
#
_symmetry.space_group_name_H-M   'P 1'
#
loop_
_entity.id
_entity.type
_entity.pdbx_description
1 polymer ?
#
loop_
_entity_poly.entity_id
_entity_poly.type
_entity_poly.pdbx_seq_one_letter_code
_entity_poly.pdbx_strand_id
1 'polypeptide(L)'
;MRTLLLLAGLLLLAQAQAPYAVEGVARYRGYYPLGSWEGVNPTARGEVLWDGREKASGKVCLKQAAWDSGNAERDEKARKILKAEAYPEACLYPQRAYREGPGFVVEGELEMAGKRLPVRVLGGLREEGGGYRFSGSFTTRFSQWGLERPRFLFLEVRDEVEVYLEARLLR
;
A
#
# COMPACT_ATOMS: atom_id res chain seq x y z
N MET A 1 -25.83 6.97 59.46
CA MET A 1 -25.34 6.03 58.46
C MET A 1 -25.04 6.75 57.15
N ARG A 2 -23.81 6.94 56.85
CA ARG A 2 -23.40 7.58 55.57
C ARG A 2 -23.03 6.46 54.57
N THR A 3 -23.84 6.28 53.59
CA THR A 3 -23.60 5.36 52.50
C THR A 3 -22.61 6.01 51.51
N LEU A 4 -21.38 5.54 51.47
CA LEU A 4 -20.40 5.92 50.46
C LEU A 4 -20.75 5.18 49.18
N LEU A 5 -21.26 5.89 48.19
CA LEU A 5 -21.39 5.44 46.83
C LEU A 5 -19.98 5.55 46.16
N LEU A 6 -19.29 4.43 46.08
CA LEU A 6 -18.13 4.29 45.23
C LEU A 6 -18.57 4.28 43.76
N LEU A 7 -18.47 5.42 43.09
CA LEU A 7 -18.51 5.48 41.64
C LEU A 7 -17.22 4.86 41.11
N ALA A 8 -17.30 3.60 40.74
CA ALA A 8 -16.28 2.97 39.93
C ALA A 8 -16.32 3.59 38.53
N GLY A 9 -15.55 4.65 38.34
CA GLY A 9 -15.31 5.20 37.00
C GLY A 9 -14.61 4.17 36.14
N LEU A 10 -15.34 3.56 35.22
CA LEU A 10 -14.78 2.73 34.16
C LEU A 10 -14.00 3.67 33.24
N LEU A 11 -12.70 3.82 33.49
CA LEU A 11 -11.78 4.43 32.54
C LEU A 11 -11.71 3.47 31.35
N LEU A 12 -12.50 3.74 30.32
CA LEU A 12 -12.25 3.21 28.98
C LEU A 12 -10.92 3.80 28.52
N LEU A 13 -9.85 3.06 28.77
CA LEU A 13 -8.54 3.33 28.16
C LEU A 13 -8.73 3.10 26.66
N ALA A 14 -9.03 4.18 25.93
CA ALA A 14 -8.93 4.18 24.48
C ALA A 14 -7.50 3.76 24.14
N GLN A 15 -7.33 2.64 23.45
CA GLN A 15 -5.99 2.20 23.03
C GLN A 15 -5.43 3.25 22.09
N ALA A 16 -4.35 3.90 22.52
CA ALA A 16 -3.67 4.89 21.71
C ALA A 16 -3.03 4.21 20.49
N GLN A 17 -3.15 4.82 19.33
CA GLN A 17 -2.45 4.39 18.12
C GLN A 17 -0.95 4.66 18.28
N ALA A 18 -0.13 3.63 18.08
CA ALA A 18 1.32 3.76 18.12
C ALA A 18 1.86 4.23 16.76
N PRO A 19 2.84 5.17 16.74
CA PRO A 19 3.46 5.59 15.50
C PRO A 19 4.53 4.60 15.03
N TYR A 20 4.56 4.36 13.71
CA TYR A 20 5.57 3.56 13.05
C TYR A 20 6.10 4.31 11.84
N ALA A 21 7.43 4.39 11.71
CA ALA A 21 8.06 4.77 10.47
C ALA A 21 7.99 3.58 9.51
N VAL A 22 7.65 3.83 8.25
CA VAL A 22 7.50 2.78 7.24
C VAL A 22 8.54 2.94 6.16
N GLU A 23 9.24 1.86 5.87
CA GLU A 23 10.11 1.71 4.72
C GLU A 23 9.65 0.50 3.93
N GLY A 24 9.52 0.65 2.62
CA GLY A 24 8.97 -0.42 1.82
C GLY A 24 9.51 -0.50 0.42
N VAL A 25 9.21 -1.65 -0.18
CA VAL A 25 9.48 -1.95 -1.60
C VAL A 25 8.16 -2.39 -2.21
N ALA A 26 7.82 -1.79 -3.33
CA ALA A 26 6.70 -2.22 -4.14
C ALA A 26 7.21 -2.89 -5.41
N ARG A 27 6.48 -3.91 -5.86
CA ARG A 27 6.71 -4.60 -7.12
C ARG A 27 5.41 -4.67 -7.88
N TYR A 28 5.46 -4.61 -9.20
CA TYR A 28 4.31 -4.91 -10.02
C TYR A 28 4.63 -6.01 -11.01
N ARG A 29 3.60 -6.74 -11.42
CA ARG A 29 3.65 -7.68 -12.53
C ARG A 29 2.55 -7.35 -13.52
N GLY A 30 2.96 -7.08 -14.75
CA GLY A 30 2.08 -6.89 -15.87
C GLY A 30 2.12 -8.08 -16.82
N TYR A 31 1.07 -8.25 -17.62
CA TYR A 31 0.92 -9.39 -18.53
C TYR A 31 0.62 -8.94 -19.94
N TYR A 32 1.29 -9.54 -20.90
CA TYR A 32 0.97 -9.47 -22.32
C TYR A 32 0.73 -10.89 -22.85
N PRO A 33 0.15 -11.06 -24.04
CA PRO A 33 -0.28 -12.41 -24.47
C PRO A 33 0.78 -13.49 -24.45
N LEU A 34 2.07 -13.11 -24.60
CA LEU A 34 3.19 -14.05 -24.69
C LEU A 34 4.05 -14.09 -23.43
N GLY A 35 3.67 -13.43 -22.35
CA GLY A 35 4.48 -13.44 -21.13
C GLY A 35 4.12 -12.37 -20.13
N SER A 36 5.07 -12.06 -19.25
CA SER A 36 4.92 -11.05 -18.21
C SER A 36 6.20 -10.25 -18.03
N TRP A 37 6.08 -9.12 -17.38
CA TRP A 37 7.25 -8.36 -16.92
C TRP A 37 6.99 -7.83 -15.51
N GLU A 38 8.07 -7.53 -14.82
CA GLU A 38 8.03 -7.04 -13.45
C GLU A 38 8.82 -5.73 -13.35
N GLY A 39 8.38 -4.87 -12.45
CA GLY A 39 9.11 -3.69 -12.04
C GLY A 39 9.18 -3.61 -10.53
N VAL A 40 10.21 -2.93 -10.04
CA VAL A 40 10.45 -2.74 -8.62
C VAL A 40 10.60 -1.25 -8.30
N ASN A 41 10.11 -0.85 -7.13
CA ASN A 41 10.23 0.51 -6.63
C ASN A 41 10.59 0.48 -5.14
N PRO A 42 11.84 0.84 -4.78
CA PRO A 42 12.31 0.77 -3.39
C PRO A 42 12.11 2.08 -2.61
N THR A 43 11.32 3.01 -3.13
CA THR A 43 11.21 4.36 -2.54
C THR A 43 10.06 4.56 -1.58
N ALA A 44 9.30 3.51 -1.27
CA ALA A 44 8.16 3.64 -0.37
C ALA A 44 8.60 4.07 1.03
N ARG A 45 8.07 5.18 1.50
CA ARG A 45 8.38 5.79 2.80
C ARG A 45 7.15 6.48 3.36
N GLY A 46 7.04 6.48 4.66
CA GLY A 46 5.98 7.21 5.31
C GLY A 46 5.91 6.94 6.79
N GLU A 47 4.79 7.33 7.36
CA GLU A 47 4.51 7.16 8.76
C GLU A 47 3.05 6.76 8.93
N VAL A 48 2.81 5.76 9.75
CA VAL A 48 1.47 5.28 10.06
C VAL A 48 1.26 5.21 11.56
N LEU A 49 0.01 5.41 11.96
CA LEU A 49 -0.46 5.17 13.32
C LEU A 49 -1.30 3.89 13.29
N TRP A 50 -1.08 3.01 14.24
CA TRP A 50 -1.84 1.77 14.35
C TRP A 50 -2.07 1.42 15.82
N ASP A 51 -3.29 1.01 16.16
CA ASP A 51 -3.66 0.65 17.53
C ASP A 51 -3.29 -0.81 17.90
N GLY A 52 -2.67 -1.54 16.97
CA GLY A 52 -2.31 -2.95 17.17
C GLY A 52 -3.47 -3.92 16.98
N ARG A 53 -4.66 -3.46 16.64
CA ARG A 53 -5.86 -4.27 16.47
C ARG A 53 -6.55 -4.06 15.14
N GLU A 54 -6.98 -2.83 14.85
CA GLU A 54 -7.80 -2.54 13.67
C GLU A 54 -7.60 -1.12 13.12
N LYS A 55 -7.58 -0.10 13.97
CA LYS A 55 -7.54 1.30 13.50
C LYS A 55 -6.15 1.67 13.02
N ALA A 56 -6.10 2.24 11.83
CA ALA A 56 -4.88 2.74 11.24
C ALA A 56 -5.12 4.10 10.58
N SER A 57 -4.06 4.89 10.45
CA SER A 57 -4.05 6.16 9.74
C SER A 57 -2.63 6.50 9.30
N GLY A 58 -2.46 7.64 8.64
CA GLY A 58 -1.19 8.07 8.10
C GLY A 58 -1.09 7.89 6.60
N LYS A 59 0.12 7.91 6.08
CA LYS A 59 0.36 7.68 4.65
C LYS A 59 1.74 7.13 4.36
N VAL A 60 1.83 6.33 3.32
CA VAL A 60 3.08 5.81 2.76
C VAL A 60 3.10 6.13 1.27
N CYS A 61 4.11 6.81 0.81
CA CYS A 61 4.23 7.25 -0.56
C CYS A 61 5.48 6.69 -1.23
N LEU A 62 5.38 6.44 -2.53
CA LEU A 62 6.53 6.09 -3.36
C LEU A 62 6.63 7.08 -4.53
N LYS A 63 7.83 7.16 -5.11
CA LYS A 63 8.09 8.04 -6.26
C LYS A 63 7.77 7.28 -7.54
N GLN A 64 6.81 7.75 -8.31
CA GLN A 64 6.38 7.11 -9.56
C GLN A 64 7.50 7.03 -10.60
N ALA A 65 8.44 7.96 -10.58
CA ALA A 65 9.58 7.95 -11.51
C ALA A 65 10.63 6.89 -11.18
N ALA A 66 10.54 6.22 -10.02
CA ALA A 66 11.55 5.27 -9.55
C ALA A 66 11.23 3.80 -9.88
N TRP A 67 10.19 3.53 -10.65
CA TRP A 67 9.92 2.18 -11.13
C TRP A 67 11.01 1.70 -12.08
N ASP A 68 11.54 0.52 -11.82
CA ASP A 68 12.61 -0.10 -12.60
C ASP A 68 12.21 -1.52 -13.00
N SER A 69 12.04 -1.76 -14.28
CA SER A 69 11.72 -3.06 -14.86
C SER A 69 12.92 -3.70 -15.58
N GLY A 70 14.09 -3.09 -15.46
CA GLY A 70 15.28 -3.55 -16.18
C GLY A 70 15.31 -3.16 -17.66
N ASN A 71 14.39 -2.32 -18.11
CA ASN A 71 14.30 -1.83 -19.50
C ASN A 71 13.97 -0.35 -19.48
N ALA A 72 14.94 0.48 -19.85
CA ALA A 72 14.84 1.93 -19.77
C ALA A 72 13.71 2.51 -20.65
N GLU A 73 13.49 1.96 -21.81
CA GLU A 73 12.42 2.41 -22.72
C GLU A 73 11.04 2.09 -22.15
N ARG A 74 10.87 0.89 -21.62
CA ARG A 74 9.62 0.49 -20.95
C ARG A 74 9.35 1.35 -19.72
N ASP A 75 10.36 1.67 -18.93
CA ASP A 75 10.23 2.50 -17.75
C ASP A 75 9.90 3.95 -18.09
N GLU A 76 10.42 4.47 -19.20
CA GLU A 76 10.04 5.79 -19.69
C GLU A 76 8.55 5.83 -20.10
N LYS A 77 8.09 4.80 -20.80
CA LYS A 77 6.66 4.67 -21.12
C LYS A 77 5.80 4.57 -19.88
N ALA A 78 6.23 3.81 -18.88
CA ALA A 78 5.52 3.69 -17.61
C ALA A 78 5.37 5.04 -16.92
N ARG A 79 6.42 5.86 -16.87
CA ARG A 79 6.35 7.21 -16.30
C ARG A 79 5.32 8.09 -16.99
N LYS A 80 5.22 7.99 -18.30
CA LYS A 80 4.23 8.74 -19.10
C LYS A 80 2.80 8.24 -18.83
N ILE A 81 2.59 6.93 -18.85
CA ILE A 81 1.29 6.31 -18.56
C ILE A 81 0.81 6.69 -17.18
N LEU A 82 1.68 6.61 -16.18
CA LEU A 82 1.39 6.96 -14.78
C LEU A 82 1.26 8.46 -14.54
N LYS A 83 1.54 9.29 -15.54
CA LYS A 83 1.55 10.75 -15.42
C LYS A 83 2.46 11.24 -14.28
N ALA A 84 3.64 10.61 -14.18
CA ALA A 84 4.59 10.82 -13.09
C ALA A 84 5.10 12.27 -12.98
N GLU A 85 5.09 13.03 -14.06
CA GLU A 85 5.49 14.44 -14.08
C GLU A 85 4.46 15.32 -13.37
N ALA A 86 3.16 15.10 -13.63
CA ALA A 86 2.07 15.82 -13.00
C ALA A 86 1.75 15.28 -11.60
N TYR A 87 1.89 13.97 -11.40
CA TYR A 87 1.59 13.26 -10.16
C TYR A 87 2.79 12.40 -9.75
N PRO A 88 3.80 13.01 -9.15
CA PRO A 88 5.10 12.33 -8.89
C PRO A 88 5.05 11.24 -7.85
N GLU A 89 4.01 11.19 -7.03
CA GLU A 89 3.89 10.20 -5.97
C GLU A 89 2.62 9.34 -6.11
N ALA A 90 2.74 8.09 -5.68
CA ALA A 90 1.59 7.24 -5.34
C ALA A 90 1.59 7.04 -3.84
N CYS A 91 0.45 7.25 -3.19
CA CYS A 91 0.33 7.23 -1.75
C CYS A 91 -0.78 6.28 -1.29
N LEU A 92 -0.46 5.45 -0.30
CA LEU A 92 -1.42 4.61 0.40
C LEU A 92 -1.79 5.28 1.73
N TYR A 93 -3.08 5.44 1.95
CA TYR A 93 -3.66 5.97 3.19
C TYR A 93 -4.38 4.83 3.91
N PRO A 94 -3.74 4.13 4.85
CA PRO A 94 -4.39 3.06 5.57
C PRO A 94 -5.48 3.60 6.48
N GLN A 95 -6.57 2.86 6.60
CA GLN A 95 -7.71 3.19 7.46
C GLN A 95 -7.97 2.08 8.47
N ARG A 96 -7.77 0.82 8.05
CA ARG A 96 -7.89 -0.36 8.88
C ARG A 96 -6.76 -1.33 8.58
N ALA A 97 -6.21 -1.93 9.65
CA ALA A 97 -5.18 -2.95 9.53
C ALA A 97 -5.40 -3.99 10.62
N TYR A 98 -5.73 -5.21 10.24
CA TYR A 98 -6.19 -6.22 11.19
C TYR A 98 -5.84 -7.64 10.76
N ARG A 99 -5.82 -8.55 11.74
CA ARG A 99 -5.64 -9.97 11.48
C ARG A 99 -6.95 -10.59 11.02
N GLU A 100 -6.89 -11.43 10.01
CA GLU A 100 -8.02 -12.20 9.50
C GLU A 100 -7.57 -13.64 9.27
N GLY A 101 -8.01 -14.55 10.13
CA GLY A 101 -7.50 -15.93 10.13
C GLY A 101 -5.98 -15.97 10.31
N PRO A 102 -5.24 -16.70 9.46
CA PRO A 102 -3.78 -16.72 9.50
C PRO A 102 -3.14 -15.51 8.82
N GLY A 103 -3.93 -14.68 8.13
CA GLY A 103 -3.46 -13.55 7.35
C GLY A 103 -3.59 -12.21 8.05
N PHE A 104 -3.24 -11.17 7.31
CA PHE A 104 -3.33 -9.78 7.72
C PHE A 104 -3.86 -8.94 6.56
N VAL A 105 -4.78 -8.04 6.87
CA VAL A 105 -5.46 -7.22 5.89
C VAL A 105 -5.18 -5.75 6.16
N VAL A 106 -4.83 -5.00 5.13
CA VAL A 106 -4.75 -3.54 5.16
C VAL A 106 -5.78 -2.98 4.20
N GLU A 107 -6.71 -2.22 4.72
CA GLU A 107 -7.72 -1.51 3.94
C GLU A 107 -7.47 -0.01 4.03
N GLY A 108 -7.65 0.67 2.94
CA GLY A 108 -7.48 2.12 2.87
C GLY A 108 -7.77 2.65 1.48
N GLU A 109 -7.13 3.76 1.17
CA GLU A 109 -7.22 4.37 -0.14
C GLU A 109 -5.84 4.49 -0.77
N LEU A 110 -5.77 4.25 -2.07
CA LEU A 110 -4.59 4.47 -2.88
C LEU A 110 -4.82 5.68 -3.77
N GLU A 111 -3.89 6.62 -3.74
CA GLU A 111 -3.91 7.80 -4.58
C GLU A 111 -2.77 7.75 -5.58
N MET A 112 -3.09 7.82 -6.86
CA MET A 112 -2.12 7.97 -7.93
C MET A 112 -2.78 8.53 -9.20
N ALA A 113 -2.00 9.15 -10.07
CA ALA A 113 -2.45 9.69 -11.34
C ALA A 113 -3.69 10.60 -11.22
N GLY A 114 -3.81 11.33 -10.10
CA GLY A 114 -4.91 12.25 -9.85
C GLY A 114 -6.21 11.61 -9.39
N LYS A 115 -6.22 10.31 -9.09
CA LYS A 115 -7.39 9.59 -8.57
C LYS A 115 -7.08 8.97 -7.22
N ARG A 116 -8.14 8.77 -6.44
CA ARG A 116 -8.07 8.11 -5.14
C ARG A 116 -9.14 7.03 -5.06
N LEU A 117 -8.71 5.77 -4.92
CA LEU A 117 -9.58 4.60 -4.96
C LEU A 117 -9.36 3.72 -3.73
N PRO A 118 -10.41 3.05 -3.23
CA PRO A 118 -10.25 2.08 -2.16
C PRO A 118 -9.37 0.92 -2.59
N VAL A 119 -8.58 0.42 -1.64
CA VAL A 119 -7.71 -0.74 -1.85
C VAL A 119 -7.78 -1.66 -0.64
N ARG A 120 -7.68 -2.95 -0.90
CA ARG A 120 -7.59 -3.99 0.11
C ARG A 120 -6.38 -4.87 -0.17
N VAL A 121 -5.39 -4.79 0.71
CA VAL A 121 -4.13 -5.53 0.58
C VAL A 121 -4.18 -6.74 1.49
N LEU A 122 -4.00 -7.92 0.94
CA LEU A 122 -4.04 -9.19 1.66
C LEU A 122 -2.63 -9.74 1.81
N GLY A 123 -2.26 -10.15 3.01
CA GLY A 123 -0.93 -10.68 3.23
C GLY A 123 -0.71 -11.23 4.61
N GLY A 124 0.46 -10.99 5.15
CA GLY A 124 0.87 -11.43 6.48
C GLY A 124 1.66 -10.35 7.21
N LEU A 125 1.60 -10.41 8.52
CA LEU A 125 2.34 -9.55 9.41
C LEU A 125 3.09 -10.41 10.42
N ARG A 126 4.37 -10.12 10.61
CA ARG A 126 5.18 -10.76 11.65
C ARG A 126 5.95 -9.72 12.45
N GLU A 127 6.23 -10.02 13.69
CA GLU A 127 7.11 -9.20 14.51
C GLU A 127 8.56 -9.35 14.06
N GLU A 128 9.28 -8.25 13.99
CA GLU A 128 10.67 -8.22 13.58
C GLU A 128 11.37 -7.00 14.19
N GLY A 129 12.43 -7.23 14.99
CA GLY A 129 13.28 -6.17 15.49
C GLY A 129 12.59 -5.06 16.30
N GLY A 130 11.59 -5.41 17.11
CA GLY A 130 10.81 -4.45 17.89
C GLY A 130 9.72 -3.72 17.12
N GLY A 131 9.59 -4.00 15.84
CA GLY A 131 8.52 -3.53 14.97
C GLY A 131 7.84 -4.68 14.24
N TYR A 132 7.47 -4.46 12.99
CA TYR A 132 6.79 -5.46 12.17
C TYR A 132 7.34 -5.49 10.76
N ARG A 133 7.15 -6.62 10.10
CA ARG A 133 7.28 -6.77 8.65
C ARG A 133 5.94 -7.19 8.08
N PHE A 134 5.47 -6.42 7.12
CA PHE A 134 4.27 -6.71 6.34
C PHE A 134 4.67 -7.15 4.94
N SER A 135 4.00 -8.19 4.44
CA SER A 135 4.08 -8.59 3.04
C SER A 135 2.67 -8.84 2.55
N GLY A 136 2.30 -8.24 1.44
CA GLY A 136 0.96 -8.39 0.91
C GLY A 136 0.87 -8.04 -0.56
N SER A 137 -0.31 -8.26 -1.13
CA SER A 137 -0.56 -8.01 -2.53
C SER A 137 -2.01 -7.61 -2.80
N PHE A 138 -2.21 -6.97 -3.92
CA PHE A 138 -3.53 -6.66 -4.47
C PHE A 138 -3.45 -6.62 -5.99
N THR A 139 -4.60 -6.72 -6.63
CA THR A 139 -4.74 -6.56 -8.07
C THR A 139 -5.41 -5.24 -8.37
N THR A 140 -4.89 -4.51 -9.35
CA THR A 140 -5.50 -3.27 -9.84
C THR A 140 -5.61 -3.32 -11.36
N ARG A 141 -6.23 -2.31 -11.96
CA ARG A 141 -6.47 -2.25 -13.41
C ARG A 141 -6.15 -0.87 -13.95
N PHE A 142 -5.54 -0.82 -15.13
CA PHE A 142 -5.32 0.44 -15.83
C PHE A 142 -6.63 1.23 -16.00
N SER A 143 -7.71 0.54 -16.38
CA SER A 143 -9.03 1.16 -16.60
C SER A 143 -9.61 1.83 -15.35
N GLN A 144 -9.39 1.28 -14.15
CA GLN A 144 -9.85 1.89 -12.91
C GLN A 144 -9.24 3.28 -12.68
N TRP A 145 -8.02 3.45 -13.14
CA TRP A 145 -7.24 4.69 -12.95
C TRP A 145 -7.35 5.64 -14.14
N GLY A 146 -8.06 5.25 -15.20
CA GLY A 146 -8.12 6.02 -16.44
C GLY A 146 -6.79 6.08 -17.17
N LEU A 147 -5.95 5.06 -16.99
CA LEU A 147 -4.62 4.98 -17.59
C LEU A 147 -4.66 4.20 -18.90
N GLU A 148 -3.82 4.60 -19.85
CA GLU A 148 -3.63 3.87 -21.09
C GLU A 148 -2.95 2.52 -20.80
N ARG A 149 -3.41 1.48 -21.48
CA ARG A 149 -2.75 0.17 -21.46
C ARG A 149 -1.56 0.20 -22.39
N PRO A 150 -0.36 -0.22 -21.92
CA PRO A 150 0.79 -0.32 -22.82
C PRO A 150 0.52 -1.28 -23.98
N ARG A 151 1.15 -1.01 -25.12
CA ARG A 151 1.14 -1.91 -26.26
C ARG A 151 2.55 -2.36 -26.58
N PHE A 152 2.69 -3.64 -26.88
CA PHE A 152 3.90 -4.21 -27.44
C PHE A 152 3.60 -4.60 -28.90
N LEU A 153 4.13 -3.85 -29.87
CA LEU A 153 3.73 -3.91 -31.28
C LEU A 153 2.22 -3.65 -31.42
N PHE A 154 1.45 -4.62 -31.90
CA PHE A 154 0.00 -4.57 -32.00
C PHE A 154 -0.72 -5.31 -30.86
N LEU A 155 0.05 -5.86 -29.91
CA LEU A 155 -0.49 -6.61 -28.78
C LEU A 155 -0.73 -5.69 -27.59
N GLU A 156 -1.95 -5.69 -27.10
CA GLU A 156 -2.34 -4.93 -25.92
C GLU A 156 -2.10 -5.76 -24.67
N VAL A 157 -1.50 -5.15 -23.62
CA VAL A 157 -1.32 -5.80 -22.34
C VAL A 157 -2.66 -6.02 -21.63
N ARG A 158 -2.71 -6.96 -20.70
CA ARG A 158 -3.90 -7.14 -19.87
C ARG A 158 -4.18 -5.90 -19.03
N ASP A 159 -5.44 -5.63 -18.80
CA ASP A 159 -5.88 -4.52 -17.95
C ASP A 159 -5.44 -4.70 -16.49
N GLU A 160 -5.34 -5.93 -16.02
CA GLU A 160 -4.96 -6.27 -14.66
C GLU A 160 -3.46 -6.21 -14.43
N VAL A 161 -3.08 -5.62 -13.30
CA VAL A 161 -1.71 -5.54 -12.79
C VAL A 161 -1.72 -6.04 -11.35
N GLU A 162 -0.81 -6.96 -11.05
CA GLU A 162 -0.59 -7.41 -9.68
C GLU A 162 0.44 -6.51 -9.01
N VAL A 163 0.16 -6.11 -7.78
CA VAL A 163 1.07 -5.30 -6.97
C VAL A 163 1.41 -6.03 -5.69
N TYR A 164 2.70 -6.12 -5.39
CA TYR A 164 3.25 -6.75 -4.21
C TYR A 164 3.95 -5.71 -3.36
N LEU A 165 3.66 -5.72 -2.06
CA LEU A 165 4.22 -4.77 -1.10
C LEU A 165 4.99 -5.52 -0.02
N GLU A 166 6.18 -5.06 0.27
CA GLU A 166 6.93 -5.42 1.46
C GLU A 166 7.25 -4.16 2.24
N ALA A 167 6.93 -4.14 3.52
CA ALA A 167 7.14 -2.97 4.35
C ALA A 167 7.67 -3.37 5.73
N ARG A 168 8.61 -2.57 6.22
CA ARG A 168 9.10 -2.63 7.60
C ARG A 168 8.48 -1.50 8.37
N LEU A 169 7.88 -1.82 9.50
CA LEU A 169 7.29 -0.86 10.42
C LEU A 169 8.23 -0.75 11.62
N LEU A 170 8.82 0.41 11.79
CA LEU A 170 9.85 0.70 12.79
C LEU A 170 9.28 1.64 13.84
N ARG A 171 9.49 1.31 15.11
CA ARG A 171 9.14 2.19 16.23
C ARG A 171 10.19 3.29 16.44
#